data_05e27dea39bb468c6694e35fce3fcfd4
#
_entry.id   05e27dea39bb468c6694e35fce3fcfd4
#
_cell.length_a   1.000
_cell.length_b   1.000
_cell.length_c   1.000
_cell.angle_alpha   90.00
_cell.angle_beta   90.00
_cell.angle_gamma   90.00
#
_symmetry.space_group_name_H-M   'P 1'
#
loop_
_entity.id
_entity.type
_entity.pdbx_description
1 polymer ?
#
loop_
_entity_poly.entity_id
_entity_poly.type
_entity_poly.pdbx_seq_one_letter_code
_entity_poly.pdbx_strand_id
1 'polypeptide(L)'
;MNNRITELRSEMKEQNLDAFLVTTPKNVRYLSSFTGSAGLIVITPEHEYFITDFRYTDQAKEQAKGFDVIIHQGKMYEEISKLLNAEDVKAMGIEADDMNVSTYSRLSDLFEPMLVQTSGVIETIREVKSEDEIE
;
A
#
# COMPACT_ATOMS: atom_id res chain seq x y z
N MET A 1 4.97 -16.25 6.00
CA MET A 1 4.79 -15.60 4.70
C MET A 1 3.40 -14.99 4.59
N ASN A 2 3.29 -13.80 4.06
CA ASN A 2 1.99 -13.12 4.01
C ASN A 2 1.22 -13.45 2.72
N ASN A 3 0.29 -14.39 2.82
CA ASN A 3 -0.54 -14.81 1.69
C ASN A 3 -1.42 -13.67 1.16
N ARG A 4 -1.72 -12.70 2.01
CA ARG A 4 -2.55 -11.56 1.65
C ARG A 4 -1.84 -10.69 0.61
N ILE A 5 -0.53 -10.51 0.77
CA ILE A 5 0.29 -9.80 -0.21
C ILE A 5 0.35 -10.56 -1.54
N THR A 6 0.47 -11.88 -1.48
CA THR A 6 0.47 -12.72 -2.68
C THR A 6 -0.82 -12.57 -3.45
N GLU A 7 -1.96 -12.55 -2.76
CA GLU A 7 -3.25 -12.37 -3.39
C GLU A 7 -3.39 -10.97 -4.01
N LEU A 8 -2.89 -9.95 -3.32
CA LEU A 8 -2.89 -8.60 -3.86
C LEU A 8 -2.04 -8.51 -5.12
N ARG A 9 -0.86 -9.14 -5.13
CA ARG A 9 -0.01 -9.17 -6.33
C ARG A 9 -0.68 -9.87 -7.50
N SER A 10 -1.46 -10.90 -7.22
CA SER A 10 -2.24 -11.58 -8.26
C SER A 10 -3.26 -10.63 -8.90
N GLU A 11 -3.97 -9.86 -8.08
CA GLU A 11 -4.92 -8.87 -8.58
C GLU A 11 -4.23 -7.76 -9.36
N MET A 12 -3.07 -7.31 -8.89
CA MET A 12 -2.28 -6.32 -9.61
C MET A 12 -1.94 -6.80 -11.00
N LYS A 13 -1.52 -8.05 -11.10
CA LYS A 13 -1.15 -8.65 -12.38
C LYS A 13 -2.34 -8.70 -13.34
N GLU A 14 -3.50 -9.09 -12.85
CA GLU A 14 -4.72 -9.13 -13.66
C GLU A 14 -5.12 -7.76 -14.19
N GLN A 15 -4.84 -6.71 -13.41
CA GLN A 15 -5.18 -5.34 -13.79
C GLN A 15 -4.02 -4.58 -14.44
N ASN A 16 -2.91 -5.27 -14.71
CA ASN A 16 -1.71 -4.68 -15.32
C ASN A 16 -1.12 -3.54 -14.49
N LEU A 17 -1.07 -3.72 -13.18
CA LEU A 17 -0.50 -2.75 -12.24
C LEU A 17 0.88 -3.20 -11.81
N ASP A 18 1.82 -2.26 -11.79
CA ASP A 18 3.20 -2.48 -11.31
C ASP A 18 3.37 -2.19 -9.84
N ALA A 19 2.40 -1.46 -9.25
CA ALA A 19 2.43 -1.13 -7.84
C ALA A 19 1.02 -0.90 -7.34
N PHE A 20 0.87 -0.92 -6.02
CA PHE A 20 -0.41 -0.62 -5.39
C PHE A 20 -0.15 0.18 -4.11
N LEU A 21 -0.82 1.31 -3.99
CA LEU A 21 -0.75 2.17 -2.80
C LEU A 21 -1.97 1.92 -1.93
N VAL A 22 -1.73 1.46 -0.70
CA VAL A 22 -2.79 1.18 0.27
C VAL A 22 -2.87 2.34 1.25
N THR A 23 -4.00 3.02 1.28
CA THR A 23 -4.21 4.20 2.13
C THR A 23 -5.31 4.00 3.16
N THR A 24 -6.27 3.13 2.90
CA THR A 24 -7.38 2.87 3.82
C THR A 24 -6.87 2.25 5.12
N PRO A 25 -7.09 2.87 6.29
CA PRO A 25 -6.54 2.36 7.56
C PRO A 25 -6.85 0.89 7.84
N LYS A 26 -8.06 0.46 7.58
CA LYS A 26 -8.44 -0.95 7.79
C LYS A 26 -7.63 -1.90 6.91
N ASN A 27 -7.33 -1.48 5.69
CA ASN A 27 -6.57 -2.31 4.76
C ASN A 27 -5.08 -2.32 5.10
N VAL A 28 -4.55 -1.19 5.55
CA VAL A 28 -3.18 -1.13 6.05
C VAL A 28 -3.01 -2.10 7.21
N ARG A 29 -3.94 -2.08 8.15
CA ARG A 29 -3.91 -2.98 9.30
C ARG A 29 -4.05 -4.44 8.88
N TYR A 30 -4.95 -4.73 7.95
CA TYR A 30 -5.18 -6.08 7.45
C TYR A 30 -3.92 -6.67 6.85
N LEU A 31 -3.21 -5.90 6.04
CA LEU A 31 -2.01 -6.39 5.34
C LEU A 31 -0.77 -6.43 6.23
N SER A 32 -0.61 -5.47 7.13
CA SER A 32 0.63 -5.31 7.89
C SER A 32 0.55 -5.67 9.36
N SER A 33 -0.66 -5.77 9.91
CA SER A 33 -0.90 -5.92 11.35
C SER A 33 -0.53 -4.68 12.17
N PHE A 34 -0.21 -3.56 11.51
CA PHE A 34 0.13 -2.32 12.18
C PHE A 34 -1.14 -1.64 12.70
N THR A 35 -1.16 -1.31 13.99
CA THR A 35 -2.32 -0.72 14.66
C THR A 35 -2.21 0.78 14.92
N GLY A 36 -1.11 1.41 14.52
CA GLY A 36 -0.94 2.85 14.67
C GLY A 36 -1.82 3.64 13.72
N SER A 37 -1.89 4.95 13.93
CA SER A 37 -2.79 5.83 13.18
C SER A 37 -2.19 6.42 11.91
N ALA A 38 -0.91 6.23 11.65
CA ALA A 38 -0.26 6.80 10.48
C ALA A 38 0.65 5.79 9.81
N GLY A 39 0.21 5.27 8.68
CA GLY A 39 1.01 4.34 7.90
C GLY A 39 0.39 4.12 6.54
N LEU A 40 1.22 3.95 5.53
CA LEU A 40 0.81 3.60 4.18
C LEU A 40 1.62 2.40 3.72
N ILE A 41 1.08 1.67 2.76
CA ILE A 41 1.76 0.52 2.19
C ILE A 41 1.91 0.73 0.69
N VAL A 42 3.09 0.40 0.17
CA VAL A 42 3.33 0.35 -1.27
C VAL A 42 3.78 -1.06 -1.60
N ILE A 43 3.04 -1.73 -2.47
CA ILE A 43 3.37 -3.07 -2.93
C ILE A 43 3.85 -2.99 -4.37
N THR A 44 5.02 -3.59 -4.62
CA THR A 44 5.56 -3.74 -5.97
C THR A 44 5.73 -5.24 -6.24
N PRO A 45 6.09 -5.66 -7.47
CA PRO A 45 6.24 -7.09 -7.74
C PRO A 45 7.25 -7.79 -6.84
N GLU A 46 8.28 -7.09 -6.38
CA GLU A 46 9.37 -7.70 -5.62
C GLU A 46 9.51 -7.19 -4.19
N HIS A 47 8.81 -6.10 -3.83
CA HIS A 47 8.97 -5.49 -2.51
C HIS A 47 7.63 -5.14 -1.90
N GLU A 48 7.60 -5.09 -0.58
CA GLU A 48 6.49 -4.56 0.20
C GLU A 48 7.04 -3.55 1.19
N TYR A 49 6.64 -2.29 1.00
CA TYR A 49 7.11 -1.16 1.82
C TYR A 49 6.02 -0.72 2.78
N PHE A 50 6.40 -0.49 4.02
CA PHE A 50 5.54 0.13 5.01
C PHE A 50 6.12 1.51 5.34
N ILE A 51 5.37 2.56 5.05
CA ILE A 51 5.84 3.94 5.22
C ILE A 51 5.12 4.57 6.42
N THR A 52 5.88 5.04 7.39
CA THR A 52 5.33 5.73 8.55
C THR A 52 6.33 6.79 9.03
N ASP A 53 5.97 7.54 10.07
CA ASP A 53 6.87 8.56 10.61
C ASP A 53 7.61 8.06 11.85
N PHE A 54 8.54 8.87 12.35
CA PHE A 54 9.45 8.46 13.43
C PHE A 54 8.74 8.08 14.73
N ARG A 55 7.53 8.59 14.97
CA ARG A 55 6.76 8.27 16.18
C ARG A 55 6.46 6.77 16.29
N TYR A 56 6.37 6.11 15.15
CA TYR A 56 5.99 4.70 15.07
C TYR A 56 7.12 3.76 14.67
N THR A 57 8.38 4.23 14.76
CA THR A 57 9.52 3.42 14.31
C THR A 57 9.55 2.03 14.96
N ASP A 58 9.49 1.98 16.29
CA ASP A 58 9.56 0.70 16.99
C ASP A 58 8.31 -0.15 16.77
N GLN A 59 7.15 0.49 16.80
CA GLN A 59 5.88 -0.22 16.59
C GLN A 59 5.82 -0.83 15.18
N ALA A 60 6.25 -0.08 14.16
CA ALA A 60 6.24 -0.58 12.79
C ALA A 60 7.18 -1.77 12.61
N LYS A 61 8.37 -1.69 13.17
CA LYS A 61 9.33 -2.79 13.09
C LYS A 61 8.84 -4.04 13.80
N GLU A 62 8.12 -3.87 14.89
CA GLU A 62 7.57 -4.98 15.64
C GLU A 62 6.33 -5.57 14.97
N GLN A 63 5.42 -4.73 14.50
CA GLN A 63 4.13 -5.18 13.96
C GLN A 63 4.16 -5.51 12.47
N ALA A 64 4.82 -4.69 11.67
CA ALA A 64 4.86 -4.87 10.21
C ALA A 64 6.03 -5.75 9.79
N LYS A 65 6.10 -6.94 10.38
CA LYS A 65 7.17 -7.90 10.07
C LYS A 65 7.04 -8.38 8.63
N GLY A 66 8.18 -8.49 7.97
CA GLY A 66 8.21 -8.88 6.56
C GLY A 66 8.12 -7.71 5.60
N PHE A 67 7.84 -6.51 6.10
CA PHE A 67 7.82 -5.30 5.30
C PHE A 67 9.14 -4.56 5.41
N ASP A 68 9.52 -3.87 4.33
CA ASP A 68 10.61 -2.90 4.36
C ASP A 68 10.05 -1.61 4.95
N VAL A 69 10.42 -1.32 6.19
CA VAL A 69 9.91 -0.15 6.91
C VAL A 69 10.68 1.10 6.50
N ILE A 70 9.96 2.09 5.99
CA ILE A 70 10.52 3.37 5.58
C ILE A 70 10.01 4.44 6.54
N ILE A 71 10.93 5.16 7.17
CA ILE A 71 10.58 6.23 8.11
C ILE A 71 10.78 7.56 7.40
N HIS A 72 9.69 8.28 7.14
CA HIS A 72 9.78 9.59 6.50
C HIS A 72 9.89 10.70 7.56
N GLN A 73 10.40 11.84 7.13
CA GLN A 73 10.59 13.00 8.00
C GLN A 73 9.71 14.17 7.55
N GLY A 74 8.43 13.89 7.33
CA GLY A 74 7.47 14.90 6.93
C GLY A 74 7.19 15.02 5.44
N LYS A 75 7.93 14.27 4.62
CA LYS A 75 7.75 14.27 3.16
C LYS A 75 7.43 12.87 2.67
N MET A 76 6.32 12.34 3.16
CA MET A 76 5.92 10.95 2.89
C MET A 76 5.76 10.65 1.41
N TYR A 77 5.02 11.49 0.69
CA TYR A 77 4.75 11.23 -0.73
C TYR A 77 6.01 11.38 -1.59
N GLU A 78 6.90 12.29 -1.22
CA GLU A 78 8.18 12.46 -1.92
C GLU A 78 9.05 11.21 -1.76
N GLU A 79 9.04 10.61 -0.56
CA GLU A 79 9.74 9.34 -0.33
C GLU A 79 9.16 8.21 -1.16
N ILE A 80 7.83 8.14 -1.24
CA ILE A 80 7.16 7.14 -2.08
C ILE A 80 7.54 7.33 -3.54
N SER A 81 7.56 8.59 -4.01
CA SER A 81 7.94 8.90 -5.39
C SER A 81 9.34 8.35 -5.73
N LYS A 82 10.27 8.49 -4.80
CA LYS A 82 11.63 7.95 -4.99
C LYS A 82 11.63 6.44 -5.12
N LEU A 83 10.84 5.75 -4.31
CA LEU A 83 10.73 4.30 -4.38
C LEU A 83 10.16 3.86 -5.73
N LEU A 84 9.13 4.54 -6.20
CA LEU A 84 8.49 4.22 -7.48
C LEU A 84 9.45 4.42 -8.65
N ASN A 85 10.22 5.50 -8.62
CA ASN A 85 11.19 5.78 -9.67
C ASN A 85 12.33 4.75 -9.67
N ALA A 86 12.78 4.33 -8.49
CA ALA A 86 13.86 3.36 -8.36
C ALA A 86 13.46 1.99 -8.91
N GLU A 87 12.19 1.65 -8.87
CA GLU A 87 11.69 0.35 -9.35
C GLU A 87 11.04 0.44 -10.73
N ASP A 88 11.16 1.57 -11.39
CA ASP A 88 10.62 1.77 -12.75
C ASP A 88 9.13 1.39 -12.84
N VAL A 89 8.35 1.82 -11.86
CA VAL A 89 6.90 1.60 -11.84
C VAL A 89 6.22 2.47 -12.89
N LYS A 90 5.33 1.88 -13.68
CA LYS A 90 4.62 2.60 -14.75
C LYS A 90 3.15 2.85 -14.46
N ALA A 91 2.50 1.94 -13.72
CA ALA A 91 1.10 2.07 -13.36
C ALA A 91 0.91 1.63 -11.92
N MET A 92 0.33 2.50 -11.10
CA MET A 92 0.08 2.21 -9.69
C MET A 92 -1.41 2.29 -9.40
N GLY A 93 -1.94 1.23 -8.80
CA GLY A 93 -3.32 1.22 -8.33
C GLY A 93 -3.45 2.04 -7.05
N ILE A 94 -4.56 2.72 -6.91
CA ILE A 94 -4.88 3.48 -5.69
C ILE A 94 -6.29 3.11 -5.22
N GLU A 95 -6.54 3.32 -3.94
CA GLU A 95 -7.86 3.08 -3.35
C GLU A 95 -8.72 4.34 -3.53
N ALA A 96 -9.42 4.41 -4.65
CA ALA A 96 -10.19 5.60 -5.02
C ALA A 96 -11.28 5.96 -4.03
N ASP A 97 -11.83 4.97 -3.34
CA ASP A 97 -12.90 5.22 -2.36
C ASP A 97 -12.40 5.91 -1.09
N ASP A 98 -11.10 5.82 -0.82
CA ASP A 98 -10.50 6.44 0.37
C ASP A 98 -9.85 7.79 0.05
N MET A 99 -9.42 7.99 -1.17
CA MET A 99 -8.62 9.15 -1.55
C MET A 99 -9.50 10.30 -2.03
N ASN A 100 -9.33 11.49 -1.44
CA ASN A 100 -10.08 12.64 -1.92
C ASN A 100 -9.45 13.22 -3.20
N VAL A 101 -10.20 14.08 -3.89
CA VAL A 101 -9.80 14.63 -5.18
C VAL A 101 -8.51 15.45 -5.08
N SER A 102 -8.37 16.26 -4.01
CA SER A 102 -7.17 17.07 -3.81
C SER A 102 -5.92 16.20 -3.71
N THR A 103 -5.98 15.14 -2.92
CA THR A 103 -4.86 14.22 -2.77
C THR A 103 -4.56 13.53 -4.08
N TYR A 104 -5.58 13.07 -4.79
CA TYR A 104 -5.41 12.42 -6.09
C TYR A 104 -4.69 13.34 -7.08
N SER A 105 -5.13 14.59 -7.18
CA SER A 105 -4.50 15.58 -8.06
C SER A 105 -3.03 15.80 -7.70
N ARG A 106 -2.75 15.94 -6.40
CA ARG A 106 -1.39 16.15 -5.92
C ARG A 106 -0.48 14.97 -6.26
N LEU A 107 -0.96 13.76 -6.04
CA LEU A 107 -0.18 12.55 -6.34
C LEU A 107 0.01 12.35 -7.84
N SER A 108 -1.01 12.68 -8.65
CA SER A 108 -0.88 12.62 -10.10
C SER A 108 0.21 13.53 -10.63
N ASP A 109 0.37 14.71 -10.00
CA ASP A 109 1.42 15.64 -10.38
C ASP A 109 2.80 15.21 -9.88
N LEU A 110 2.85 14.59 -8.71
CA LEU A 110 4.11 14.23 -8.05
C LEU A 110 4.70 12.93 -8.57
N PHE A 111 3.86 11.93 -8.82
CA PHE A 111 4.30 10.59 -9.19
C PHE A 111 4.45 10.44 -10.70
N GLU A 112 5.58 9.82 -11.13
CA GLU A 112 5.80 9.49 -12.53
C GLU A 112 4.80 8.44 -13.04
N PRO A 113 4.51 7.37 -12.29
CA PRO A 113 3.56 6.36 -12.74
C PRO A 113 2.16 6.90 -12.94
N MET A 114 1.43 6.31 -13.87
CA MET A 114 0.02 6.60 -14.02
C MET A 114 -0.74 6.03 -12.82
N LEU A 115 -1.63 6.84 -12.23
CA LEU A 115 -2.48 6.37 -11.15
C LEU A 115 -3.74 5.73 -11.72
N VAL A 116 -4.02 4.51 -11.29
CA VAL A 116 -5.19 3.76 -11.73
C VAL A 116 -6.16 3.67 -10.57
N GLN A 117 -7.33 4.24 -10.74
CA GLN A 117 -8.36 4.21 -9.70
C GLN A 117 -8.94 2.81 -9.57
N THR A 118 -8.89 2.25 -8.37
CA THR A 118 -9.49 0.95 -8.09
C THR A 118 -10.51 1.10 -6.97
N SER A 119 -11.37 0.10 -6.84
CA SER A 119 -12.38 0.09 -5.79
C SER A 119 -12.56 -1.34 -5.30
N GLY A 120 -12.51 -1.52 -3.98
CA GLY A 120 -12.83 -2.79 -3.37
C GLY A 120 -11.83 -3.93 -3.54
N VAL A 121 -10.60 -3.66 -4.01
CA VAL A 121 -9.61 -4.71 -4.26
C VAL A 121 -9.27 -5.46 -2.98
N ILE A 122 -8.81 -4.73 -1.98
CA ILE A 122 -8.41 -5.36 -0.71
C ILE A 122 -9.61 -5.83 0.10
N GLU A 123 -10.71 -5.10 0.04
CA GLU A 123 -11.95 -5.49 0.69
C GLU A 123 -12.44 -6.85 0.19
N THR A 124 -12.33 -7.09 -1.10
CA THR A 124 -12.69 -8.39 -1.69
C THR A 124 -11.78 -9.51 -1.17
N ILE A 125 -10.48 -9.25 -1.07
CA ILE A 125 -9.52 -10.22 -0.52
C ILE A 125 -9.86 -10.53 0.93
N ARG A 126 -10.18 -9.52 1.74
CA ARG A 126 -10.56 -9.71 3.14
C ARG A 126 -11.81 -10.56 3.29
N GLU A 127 -12.80 -10.32 2.45
CA GLU A 127 -14.05 -11.07 2.47
C GLU A 127 -13.83 -12.56 2.21
N VAL A 128 -13.08 -12.87 1.17
CA VAL A 128 -12.74 -14.26 0.82
C VAL A 128 -12.01 -14.95 1.97
N LYS A 129 -11.04 -14.25 2.58
CA LYS A 129 -10.29 -14.82 3.71
C LYS A 129 -11.18 -15.06 4.93
N SER A 130 -12.11 -14.16 5.20
CA SER A 130 -13.04 -14.31 6.31
C SER A 130 -13.92 -15.56 6.13
N GLU A 131 -14.39 -15.82 4.93
CA GLU A 131 -15.17 -17.01 4.63
C GLU A 131 -14.34 -18.27 4.81
N ASP A 132 -13.11 -18.29 4.34
CA ASP A 132 -12.20 -19.42 4.49
C ASP A 132 -11.87 -19.67 5.97
N GLU A 133 -11.73 -18.63 6.75
CA GLU A 133 -11.40 -18.74 8.17
C GLU A 133 -12.55 -19.28 9.01
N ILE A 134 -13.78 -19.08 8.57
CA ILE A 134 -14.97 -19.58 9.27
C ILE A 134 -15.10 -21.09 9.14
N GLU A 135 -14.65 -21.65 8.07
CA GLU A 135 -14.66 -23.08 7.85
C GLU A 135 -13.63 -23.81 8.72
#